data_d4b09881b23bdf641d2f7c052a1e5aea
#
_entry.id   d4b09881b23bdf641d2f7c052a1e5aea
#
_cell.length_a   1.000
_cell.length_b   1.000
_cell.length_c   1.000
_cell.angle_alpha   90.00
_cell.angle_beta   90.00
_cell.angle_gamma   90.00
#
_symmetry.space_group_name_H-M   'P 1'
#
loop_
_entity.id
_entity.type
_entity.pdbx_description
1 polymer ?
#
loop_
_entity_poly.entity_id
_entity_poly.type
_entity_poly.pdbx_seq_one_letter_code
_entity_poly.pdbx_strand_id
1 'polypeptide(L)'
;VPITWDEALNTIADKIMELRNNNETHKYMLMRGRYTYMRDILYDRMTKIIGSPNNISHSAICAEAEKFGPFFTEGLWDYRQYDVENARYILIWGADPLAANRQVSYYSSAWGTVIDRAHVAVVEPRLSATGAKADVWLPIKPGHDGALATAIAHVILTEGLWYREFVGDLKDGENRFKTGQEVLEDDFEQKYTHGLVKWWILELKDSTP
;
A
#
# COMPACT_ATOMS: atom_id res chain seq x y z
N VAL A 1 17.90 34.02 22.72
CA VAL A 1 19.17 34.16 23.43
C VAL A 1 19.90 32.84 23.30
N PRO A 2 21.19 32.81 22.92
CA PRO A 2 21.98 31.57 22.92
C PRO A 2 22.11 31.03 24.37
N ILE A 3 22.00 29.71 24.51
CA ILE A 3 22.19 28.98 25.77
C ILE A 3 23.26 27.91 25.58
N THR A 4 23.81 27.41 26.69
CA THR A 4 24.76 26.31 26.67
C THR A 4 24.06 24.98 26.43
N TRP A 5 24.80 23.96 26.02
CA TRP A 5 24.26 22.59 25.94
C TRP A 5 23.80 22.04 27.27
N ASP A 6 24.53 22.32 28.34
CA ASP A 6 24.17 21.87 29.67
C ASP A 6 22.85 22.49 30.15
N GLU A 7 22.66 23.80 29.90
CA GLU A 7 21.40 24.47 30.20
C GLU A 7 20.24 23.91 29.40
N ALA A 8 20.43 23.65 28.11
CA ALA A 8 19.40 23.04 27.24
C ALA A 8 19.02 21.63 27.71
N LEU A 9 20.01 20.78 27.96
CA LEU A 9 19.77 19.39 28.39
C LEU A 9 19.11 19.32 29.77
N ASN A 10 19.57 20.13 30.72
CA ASN A 10 18.95 20.20 32.06
C ASN A 10 17.51 20.69 31.99
N THR A 11 17.24 21.74 31.21
CA THR A 11 15.88 22.27 31.06
C THR A 11 14.92 21.18 30.47
N ILE A 12 15.36 20.41 29.48
CA ILE A 12 14.56 19.32 28.90
C ILE A 12 14.37 18.19 29.92
N ALA A 13 15.45 17.81 30.63
CA ALA A 13 15.39 16.74 31.62
C ALA A 13 14.43 17.09 32.76
N ASP A 14 14.51 18.31 33.28
CA ASP A 14 13.64 18.81 34.37
C ASP A 14 12.17 18.77 33.96
N LYS A 15 11.85 19.19 32.73
CA LYS A 15 10.48 19.11 32.20
C LYS A 15 9.97 17.67 32.03
N ILE A 16 10.80 16.76 31.56
CA ILE A 16 10.44 15.35 31.47
C ILE A 16 10.22 14.76 32.86
N MET A 17 11.09 15.09 33.84
CA MET A 17 10.94 14.62 35.21
C MET A 17 9.70 15.18 35.88
N GLU A 18 9.35 16.44 35.64
CA GLU A 18 8.09 17.03 36.10
C GLU A 18 6.89 16.25 35.65
N LEU A 19 6.81 15.90 34.33
CA LEU A 19 5.74 15.11 33.78
C LEU A 19 5.69 13.69 34.38
N ARG A 20 6.84 13.07 34.58
CA ARG A 20 6.91 11.73 35.22
C ARG A 20 6.45 11.75 36.68
N ASN A 21 6.88 12.73 37.46
CA ASN A 21 6.54 12.87 38.89
C ASN A 21 5.03 13.12 39.07
N ASN A 22 4.40 13.76 38.09
CA ASN A 22 2.96 14.05 38.10
C ASN A 22 2.12 12.96 37.44
N ASN A 23 2.69 11.85 36.95
CA ASN A 23 2.02 10.82 36.13
C ASN A 23 1.38 11.38 34.85
N GLU A 24 2.00 12.39 34.24
CA GLU A 24 1.48 13.15 33.11
C GLU A 24 2.30 12.91 31.82
N THR A 25 3.03 11.82 31.72
CA THR A 25 3.90 11.50 30.56
C THR A 25 3.15 11.48 29.23
N HIS A 26 1.85 11.24 29.24
CA HIS A 26 0.97 11.34 28.06
C HIS A 26 0.90 12.76 27.47
N LYS A 27 1.28 13.79 28.22
CA LYS A 27 1.37 15.17 27.73
C LYS A 27 2.65 15.44 26.91
N TYR A 28 3.65 14.55 26.99
CA TYR A 28 4.80 14.62 26.11
C TYR A 28 4.45 14.08 24.75
N MET A 29 4.77 14.79 23.68
CA MET A 29 4.61 14.35 22.31
C MET A 29 5.91 14.54 21.53
N LEU A 30 6.35 13.49 20.84
CA LEU A 30 7.40 13.56 19.86
C LEU A 30 6.78 13.61 18.46
N MET A 31 6.93 14.73 17.79
CA MET A 31 6.54 14.88 16.39
C MET A 31 7.80 15.01 15.53
N ARG A 32 7.90 14.18 14.50
CA ARG A 32 9.06 14.15 13.62
C ARG A 32 8.68 14.13 12.15
N GLY A 33 9.53 14.75 11.34
CA GLY A 33 9.43 14.72 9.90
C GLY A 33 10.01 13.44 9.28
N ARG A 34 10.76 13.58 8.21
CA ARG A 34 11.36 12.46 7.47
C ARG A 34 12.24 11.60 8.38
N TYR A 35 12.01 10.31 8.37
CA TYR A 35 12.83 9.38 9.14
C TYR A 35 14.20 9.18 8.49
N THR A 36 15.16 8.80 9.34
CA THR A 36 16.52 8.43 8.95
C THR A 36 16.93 7.25 9.83
N TYR A 37 16.72 6.09 9.38
CA TYR A 37 16.94 4.77 10.01
C TYR A 37 17.50 4.76 11.46
N MET A 38 18.73 5.19 11.67
CA MET A 38 19.36 5.19 13.00
C MET A 38 18.68 6.11 14.01
N ARG A 39 18.26 7.30 13.59
CA ARG A 39 17.58 8.25 14.46
C ARG A 39 16.16 7.80 14.83
N ASP A 40 15.48 7.07 13.95
CA ASP A 40 14.14 6.57 14.24
C ASP A 40 14.12 5.58 15.39
N ILE A 41 15.14 4.73 15.48
CA ILE A 41 15.32 3.83 16.63
C ILE A 41 15.44 4.62 17.92
N LEU A 42 16.19 5.72 17.89
CA LEU A 42 16.35 6.59 19.07
C LEU A 42 15.04 7.29 19.44
N TYR A 43 14.30 7.80 18.47
CA TYR A 43 13.02 8.47 18.71
C TYR A 43 11.97 7.52 19.29
N ASP A 44 11.86 6.31 18.76
CA ASP A 44 10.95 5.29 19.27
C ASP A 44 11.31 4.85 20.69
N ARG A 45 12.60 4.73 20.97
CA ARG A 45 13.06 4.37 22.30
C ARG A 45 12.87 5.53 23.29
N MET A 46 13.09 6.76 22.85
CA MET A 46 12.92 7.95 23.69
C MET A 46 11.49 8.05 24.23
N THR A 47 10.48 7.94 23.36
CA THR A 47 9.07 8.00 23.80
C THR A 47 8.71 6.85 24.74
N LYS A 48 9.22 5.64 24.49
CA LYS A 48 9.00 4.49 25.37
C LYS A 48 9.66 4.66 26.73
N ILE A 49 10.88 5.20 26.78
CA ILE A 49 11.59 5.47 28.03
C ILE A 49 10.89 6.55 28.85
N ILE A 50 10.39 7.57 28.20
CA ILE A 50 9.60 8.64 28.85
C ILE A 50 8.26 8.09 29.33
N GLY A 51 7.69 7.10 28.66
CA GLY A 51 6.38 6.53 28.96
C GLY A 51 5.24 7.27 28.28
N SER A 52 5.51 7.89 27.12
CA SER A 52 4.46 8.55 26.32
C SER A 52 4.01 7.70 25.16
N PRO A 53 2.69 7.60 24.88
CA PRO A 53 2.17 6.97 23.67
C PRO A 53 2.27 7.86 22.42
N ASN A 54 2.61 9.14 22.58
CA ASN A 54 2.49 10.16 21.55
C ASN A 54 3.78 10.27 20.72
N ASN A 55 3.98 9.33 19.80
CA ASN A 55 5.07 9.36 18.82
C ASN A 55 4.46 9.47 17.42
N ILE A 56 4.56 10.63 16.81
CA ILE A 56 3.97 10.95 15.53
C ILE A 56 5.06 11.17 14.48
N SER A 57 5.04 10.38 13.42
CA SER A 57 5.92 10.59 12.26
C SER A 57 5.13 11.07 11.06
N HIS A 58 5.83 11.62 10.06
CA HIS A 58 5.23 12.00 8.78
C HIS A 58 4.58 10.81 8.07
N SER A 59 5.01 9.58 8.35
CA SER A 59 4.46 8.37 7.74
C SER A 59 2.97 8.19 7.99
N ALA A 60 2.44 8.74 9.09
CA ALA A 60 1.02 8.69 9.40
C ALA A 60 0.12 9.29 8.30
N ILE A 61 0.65 10.21 7.49
CA ILE A 61 -0.07 10.84 6.37
C ILE A 61 0.66 10.67 5.02
N CYS A 62 1.73 9.87 4.97
CA CYS A 62 2.54 9.68 3.77
C CYS A 62 2.37 8.29 3.16
N ALA A 63 2.69 7.26 3.92
CA ALA A 63 2.84 5.90 3.40
C ALA A 63 1.90 4.88 4.04
N GLU A 64 1.11 5.28 5.02
CA GLU A 64 0.23 4.33 5.70
C GLU A 64 -0.85 3.80 4.77
N ALA A 65 -1.45 4.64 3.92
CA ALA A 65 -2.44 4.20 2.94
C ALA A 65 -1.85 3.19 1.94
N GLU A 66 -0.60 3.39 1.52
CA GLU A 66 0.14 2.45 0.65
C GLU A 66 0.31 1.08 1.31
N LYS A 67 0.48 1.04 2.63
CA LYS A 67 0.65 -0.21 3.38
C LYS A 67 -0.67 -0.87 3.73
N PHE A 68 -1.73 -0.10 3.95
CA PHE A 68 -3.05 -0.63 4.29
C PHE A 68 -3.64 -1.52 3.19
N GLY A 69 -3.50 -1.13 1.93
CA GLY A 69 -3.97 -1.94 0.81
C GLY A 69 -3.41 -3.37 0.87
N PRO A 70 -2.08 -3.55 0.79
CA PRO A 70 -1.45 -4.87 0.91
C PRO A 70 -1.72 -5.58 2.24
N PHE A 71 -1.83 -4.86 3.35
CA PHE A 71 -2.16 -5.46 4.63
C PHE A 71 -3.53 -6.18 4.60
N PHE A 72 -4.54 -5.55 4.02
CA PHE A 72 -5.86 -6.16 3.91
C PHE A 72 -5.94 -7.29 2.89
N THR A 73 -5.10 -7.30 1.88
CA THR A 73 -5.11 -8.33 0.83
C THR A 73 -4.12 -9.46 1.06
N GLU A 74 -2.98 -9.17 1.69
CA GLU A 74 -1.86 -10.10 1.84
C GLU A 74 -1.43 -10.34 3.29
N GLY A 75 -1.96 -9.57 4.25
CA GLY A 75 -1.61 -9.67 5.66
C GLY A 75 -0.24 -9.07 6.04
N LEU A 76 0.44 -8.41 5.10
CA LEU A 76 1.78 -7.87 5.33
C LEU A 76 1.77 -6.34 5.40
N TRP A 77 2.24 -5.82 6.54
CA TRP A 77 2.39 -4.39 6.80
C TRP A 77 3.79 -3.91 6.46
N ASP A 78 4.06 -3.68 5.17
CA ASP A 78 5.33 -3.10 4.72
C ASP A 78 5.21 -2.56 3.28
N TYR A 79 6.30 -1.95 2.80
CA TYR A 79 6.43 -1.55 1.40
C TYR A 79 6.56 -2.76 0.49
N ARG A 80 6.07 -2.62 -0.74
CA ARG A 80 6.22 -3.62 -1.79
C ARG A 80 7.36 -3.26 -2.73
N GLN A 81 7.94 -4.31 -3.30
CA GLN A 81 8.76 -4.21 -4.49
C GLN A 81 7.98 -4.77 -5.67
N TYR A 82 8.14 -4.16 -6.81
CA TYR A 82 7.40 -4.51 -8.02
C TYR A 82 8.38 -5.03 -9.06
N ASP A 83 8.15 -6.23 -9.57
CA ASP A 83 8.93 -6.83 -10.66
C ASP A 83 8.53 -6.23 -12.01
N VAL A 84 8.88 -4.97 -12.21
CA VAL A 84 8.57 -4.24 -13.44
C VAL A 84 9.36 -4.79 -14.64
N GLU A 85 10.52 -5.40 -14.39
CA GLU A 85 11.40 -5.90 -15.44
C GLU A 85 10.86 -7.19 -16.11
N ASN A 86 10.01 -7.96 -15.43
CA ASN A 86 9.41 -9.17 -15.97
C ASN A 86 7.91 -9.03 -16.24
N ALA A 87 7.28 -7.96 -15.79
CA ALA A 87 5.86 -7.71 -16.03
C ALA A 87 5.56 -7.57 -17.53
N ARG A 88 4.42 -8.08 -17.97
CA ARG A 88 3.89 -7.92 -19.33
C ARG A 88 2.82 -6.84 -19.43
N TYR A 89 2.16 -6.55 -18.32
CA TYR A 89 1.21 -5.46 -18.17
C TYR A 89 1.47 -4.74 -16.85
N ILE A 90 1.55 -3.43 -16.90
CA ILE A 90 1.81 -2.59 -15.74
C ILE A 90 0.71 -1.55 -15.66
N LEU A 91 -0.06 -1.56 -14.57
CA LEU A 91 -1.04 -0.52 -14.25
C LEU A 91 -0.44 0.38 -13.16
N ILE A 92 -0.11 1.61 -13.54
CA ILE A 92 0.41 2.62 -12.63
C ILE A 92 -0.74 3.52 -12.21
N TRP A 93 -0.95 3.63 -10.90
CA TRP A 93 -2.08 4.36 -10.35
C TRP A 93 -1.63 5.45 -9.39
N GLY A 94 -1.87 6.71 -9.76
CA GLY A 94 -1.52 7.86 -8.94
C GLY A 94 -0.03 8.01 -8.60
N ALA A 95 0.85 7.49 -9.46
CA ALA A 95 2.29 7.52 -9.26
C ALA A 95 3.04 7.96 -10.53
N ASP A 96 4.15 8.65 -10.36
CA ASP A 96 5.01 9.10 -11.44
C ASP A 96 6.45 8.56 -11.26
N PRO A 97 6.68 7.24 -11.45
CA PRO A 97 7.96 6.61 -11.17
C PRO A 97 9.13 7.18 -11.94
N LEU A 98 8.90 7.83 -13.09
CA LEU A 98 9.98 8.43 -13.90
C LEU A 98 10.40 9.82 -13.42
N ALA A 99 9.62 10.50 -12.58
CA ALA A 99 9.93 11.86 -12.16
C ALA A 99 9.75 12.12 -10.66
N ALA A 100 8.87 11.43 -9.96
CA ALA A 100 8.46 11.78 -8.59
C ALA A 100 8.24 10.58 -7.67
N ASN A 101 9.06 9.55 -7.76
CA ASN A 101 9.03 8.40 -6.87
C ASN A 101 10.32 8.34 -6.03
N ARG A 102 10.32 7.47 -5.01
CA ARG A 102 11.49 7.21 -4.16
C ARG A 102 12.70 6.66 -4.93
N GLN A 103 12.47 5.94 -6.03
CA GLN A 103 13.49 5.22 -6.81
C GLN A 103 13.49 5.63 -8.28
N VAL A 104 13.42 6.92 -8.55
CA VAL A 104 13.39 7.47 -9.93
C VAL A 104 14.53 6.93 -10.78
N SER A 105 15.75 6.85 -10.25
CA SER A 105 16.92 6.34 -10.99
C SER A 105 16.74 4.89 -11.44
N TYR A 106 16.19 4.03 -10.58
CA TYR A 106 15.93 2.64 -10.93
C TYR A 106 14.88 2.53 -12.04
N TYR A 107 13.72 3.18 -11.85
CA TYR A 107 12.66 3.13 -12.85
C TYR A 107 13.07 3.75 -14.18
N SER A 108 13.81 4.87 -14.16
CA SER A 108 14.31 5.48 -15.39
C SER A 108 15.30 4.57 -16.13
N SER A 109 16.11 3.82 -15.40
CA SER A 109 17.04 2.85 -16.00
C SER A 109 16.31 1.64 -16.60
N ALA A 110 15.31 1.11 -15.90
CA ALA A 110 14.55 -0.06 -16.35
C ALA A 110 13.56 0.28 -17.47
N TRP A 111 13.16 1.55 -17.61
CA TRP A 111 12.02 1.93 -18.44
C TRP A 111 12.17 1.60 -19.92
N GLY A 112 13.38 1.72 -20.47
CA GLY A 112 13.64 1.35 -21.87
C GLY A 112 13.28 -0.11 -22.17
N THR A 113 13.66 -1.02 -21.28
CA THR A 113 13.31 -2.44 -21.40
C THR A 113 11.83 -2.69 -21.12
N VAL A 114 11.23 -1.93 -20.21
CA VAL A 114 9.79 -2.06 -19.87
C VAL A 114 8.91 -1.74 -21.06
N ILE A 115 9.11 -0.59 -21.72
CA ILE A 115 8.26 -0.14 -22.85
C ILE A 115 8.37 -1.04 -24.09
N ASP A 116 9.49 -1.73 -24.25
CA ASP A 116 9.67 -2.66 -25.38
C ASP A 116 8.94 -4.00 -25.18
N ARG A 117 8.51 -4.29 -23.95
CA ARG A 117 7.97 -5.60 -23.61
C ARG A 117 6.59 -5.55 -22.96
N ALA A 118 6.38 -4.59 -22.06
CA ALA A 118 5.18 -4.49 -21.26
C ALA A 118 4.19 -3.49 -21.87
N HIS A 119 2.91 -3.79 -21.79
CA HIS A 119 1.87 -2.79 -22.00
C HIS A 119 1.69 -1.97 -20.72
N VAL A 120 1.80 -0.66 -20.81
CA VAL A 120 1.75 0.24 -19.66
C VAL A 120 0.52 1.13 -19.72
N ALA A 121 -0.32 1.05 -18.69
CA ALA A 121 -1.43 1.95 -18.48
C ALA A 121 -1.19 2.83 -17.24
N VAL A 122 -1.52 4.11 -17.33
CA VAL A 122 -1.38 5.07 -16.23
C VAL A 122 -2.71 5.70 -15.91
N VAL A 123 -3.13 5.59 -14.67
CA VAL A 123 -4.30 6.27 -14.10
C VAL A 123 -3.84 7.48 -13.33
N GLU A 124 -4.06 8.66 -13.87
CA GLU A 124 -3.58 9.91 -13.25
C GLU A 124 -4.38 11.11 -13.78
N PRO A 125 -4.75 12.09 -12.93
CA PRO A 125 -5.53 13.24 -13.35
C PRO A 125 -4.80 14.20 -14.29
N ARG A 126 -3.47 14.21 -14.25
CA ARG A 126 -2.62 15.01 -15.14
C ARG A 126 -1.71 14.14 -15.99
N LEU A 127 -1.35 14.56 -17.17
CA LEU A 127 -0.36 13.87 -17.98
C LEU A 127 1.04 14.08 -17.40
N SER A 128 1.50 13.10 -16.62
CA SER A 128 2.84 13.09 -16.02
C SER A 128 3.93 12.65 -16.99
N ALA A 129 5.20 12.68 -16.55
CA ALA A 129 6.32 12.15 -17.32
C ALA A 129 6.13 10.66 -17.62
N THR A 130 5.61 9.90 -16.67
CA THR A 130 5.29 8.48 -16.85
C THR A 130 4.09 8.29 -17.77
N GLY A 131 3.03 9.04 -17.56
CA GLY A 131 1.84 8.99 -18.40
C GLY A 131 2.08 9.33 -19.86
N ALA A 132 3.00 10.26 -20.13
CA ALA A 132 3.40 10.63 -21.49
C ALA A 132 4.20 9.54 -22.24
N LYS A 133 4.65 8.51 -21.52
CA LYS A 133 5.41 7.37 -22.07
C LYS A 133 4.66 6.05 -21.93
N ALA A 134 3.44 6.07 -21.50
CA ALA A 134 2.58 4.90 -21.38
C ALA A 134 1.83 4.67 -22.70
N ASP A 135 1.39 3.42 -22.92
CA ASP A 135 0.52 3.07 -24.05
C ASP A 135 -0.88 3.65 -23.86
N VAL A 136 -1.34 3.69 -22.62
CA VAL A 136 -2.66 4.22 -22.26
C VAL A 136 -2.55 5.16 -21.08
N TRP A 137 -3.10 6.36 -21.22
CA TRP A 137 -3.32 7.27 -20.12
C TRP A 137 -4.82 7.42 -19.86
N LEU A 138 -5.22 7.17 -18.63
CA LEU A 138 -6.59 7.31 -18.14
C LEU A 138 -6.68 8.56 -17.25
N PRO A 139 -7.14 9.71 -17.78
CA PRO A 139 -7.24 10.96 -17.04
C PRO A 139 -8.41 10.90 -16.04
N ILE A 140 -8.14 10.32 -14.89
CA ILE A 140 -9.15 10.17 -13.86
C ILE A 140 -9.48 11.50 -13.20
N LYS A 141 -10.75 11.72 -12.93
CA LYS A 141 -11.18 12.85 -12.11
C LYS A 141 -10.80 12.60 -10.65
N PRO A 142 -10.11 13.54 -9.96
CA PRO A 142 -9.74 13.38 -8.56
C PRO A 142 -10.93 12.93 -7.69
N GLY A 143 -10.69 11.93 -6.84
CA GLY A 143 -11.71 11.33 -5.97
C GLY A 143 -12.55 10.22 -6.62
N HIS A 144 -12.34 9.88 -7.90
CA HIS A 144 -13.07 8.81 -8.59
C HIS A 144 -12.27 7.50 -8.71
N ASP A 145 -11.15 7.37 -8.01
CA ASP A 145 -10.29 6.19 -8.05
C ASP A 145 -11.04 4.91 -7.69
N GLY A 146 -11.84 4.95 -6.62
CA GLY A 146 -12.67 3.82 -6.20
C GLY A 146 -13.70 3.41 -7.25
N ALA A 147 -14.30 4.37 -7.93
CA ALA A 147 -15.28 4.10 -9.00
C ALA A 147 -14.61 3.40 -10.20
N LEU A 148 -13.40 3.86 -10.61
CA LEU A 148 -12.67 3.19 -11.68
C LEU A 148 -12.21 1.80 -11.27
N ALA A 149 -11.70 1.63 -10.05
CA ALA A 149 -11.30 0.33 -9.53
C ALA A 149 -12.47 -0.66 -9.52
N THR A 150 -13.64 -0.21 -9.07
CA THR A 150 -14.88 -1.01 -9.08
C THR A 150 -15.31 -1.37 -10.51
N ALA A 151 -15.22 -0.43 -11.45
CA ALA A 151 -15.56 -0.70 -12.84
C ALA A 151 -14.63 -1.73 -13.49
N ILE A 152 -13.33 -1.67 -13.21
CA ILE A 152 -12.36 -2.68 -13.66
C ILE A 152 -12.67 -4.05 -13.04
N ALA A 153 -12.93 -4.08 -11.72
CA ALA A 153 -13.32 -5.29 -11.03
C ALA A 153 -14.62 -5.89 -11.58
N HIS A 154 -15.61 -5.05 -11.89
CA HIS A 154 -16.87 -5.47 -12.50
C HIS A 154 -16.63 -6.21 -13.83
N VAL A 155 -15.82 -5.64 -14.72
CA VAL A 155 -15.50 -6.29 -16.00
C VAL A 155 -14.79 -7.63 -15.79
N ILE A 156 -13.78 -7.64 -14.90
CA ILE A 156 -13.04 -8.89 -14.60
C ILE A 156 -13.97 -9.99 -14.10
N LEU A 157 -14.91 -9.63 -13.22
CA LEU A 157 -15.83 -10.59 -12.60
C LEU A 157 -16.93 -11.03 -13.56
N THR A 158 -17.58 -10.11 -14.26
CA THR A 158 -18.70 -10.44 -15.17
C THR A 158 -18.26 -11.19 -16.41
N GLU A 159 -17.04 -10.94 -16.88
CA GLU A 159 -16.48 -11.62 -18.05
C GLU A 159 -15.62 -12.85 -17.68
N GLY A 160 -15.48 -13.15 -16.38
CA GLY A 160 -14.71 -14.32 -15.90
C GLY A 160 -13.21 -14.24 -16.21
N LEU A 161 -12.65 -13.03 -16.22
CA LEU A 161 -11.26 -12.78 -16.65
C LEU A 161 -10.22 -13.03 -15.54
N TRP A 162 -10.63 -13.47 -14.35
CA TRP A 162 -9.68 -13.79 -13.28
C TRP A 162 -8.90 -15.07 -13.60
N TYR A 163 -7.67 -15.12 -13.10
CA TYR A 163 -6.81 -16.29 -13.28
C TYR A 163 -7.16 -17.38 -12.25
N ARG A 164 -7.86 -18.41 -12.70
CA ARG A 164 -8.42 -19.45 -11.82
C ARG A 164 -7.37 -20.20 -11.02
N GLU A 165 -6.23 -20.50 -11.60
CA GLU A 165 -5.15 -21.21 -10.90
C GLU A 165 -4.56 -20.38 -9.73
N PHE A 166 -4.50 -19.06 -9.89
CA PHE A 166 -4.02 -18.16 -8.84
C PHE A 166 -5.06 -17.96 -7.74
N VAL A 167 -6.30 -17.66 -8.13
CA VAL A 167 -7.41 -17.47 -7.17
C VAL A 167 -7.63 -18.76 -6.40
N GLY A 168 -7.68 -19.89 -7.09
CA GLY A 168 -7.82 -21.21 -6.52
C GLY A 168 -9.21 -21.49 -5.93
N ASP A 169 -9.46 -22.76 -5.73
CA ASP A 169 -10.52 -23.28 -4.88
C ASP A 169 -9.90 -24.39 -4.05
N LEU A 170 -9.58 -24.08 -2.80
CA LEU A 170 -8.84 -24.98 -1.92
C LEU A 170 -9.84 -25.79 -1.09
N LYS A 171 -9.89 -27.09 -1.34
CA LYS A 171 -10.63 -28.05 -0.53
C LYS A 171 -9.67 -29.13 -0.01
N ASP A 172 -9.70 -29.37 1.28
CA ASP A 172 -8.87 -30.39 1.95
C ASP A 172 -7.35 -30.20 1.71
N GLY A 173 -6.92 -28.94 1.50
CA GLY A 173 -5.52 -28.57 1.23
C GLY A 173 -5.13 -28.66 -0.25
N GLU A 174 -6.04 -29.04 -1.15
CA GLU A 174 -5.78 -29.10 -2.59
C GLU A 174 -6.48 -27.98 -3.36
N ASN A 175 -5.81 -27.45 -4.34
CA ASN A 175 -6.38 -26.48 -5.27
C ASN A 175 -7.11 -27.23 -6.41
N ARG A 176 -8.42 -27.23 -6.38
CA ARG A 176 -9.27 -27.98 -7.32
C ARG A 176 -9.09 -27.52 -8.77
N PHE A 177 -8.80 -26.24 -9.02
CA PHE A 177 -8.52 -25.77 -10.38
C PHE A 177 -7.19 -26.30 -10.94
N LYS A 178 -6.21 -26.56 -10.09
CA LYS A 178 -4.91 -27.13 -10.50
C LYS A 178 -4.98 -28.64 -10.76
N THR A 179 -5.91 -29.32 -10.17
CA THR A 179 -6.10 -30.77 -10.38
C THR A 179 -6.85 -31.10 -11.67
N GLY A 180 -7.20 -30.11 -12.48
CA GLY A 180 -7.94 -30.29 -13.73
C GLY A 180 -9.40 -30.65 -13.55
N GLN A 181 -9.93 -30.53 -12.35
CA GLN A 181 -11.35 -30.69 -12.09
C GLN A 181 -12.11 -29.46 -12.56
N GLU A 182 -13.17 -29.67 -13.32
CA GLU A 182 -14.12 -28.61 -13.60
C GLU A 182 -14.91 -28.32 -12.33
N VAL A 183 -14.82 -27.08 -11.84
CA VAL A 183 -15.57 -26.63 -10.68
C VAL A 183 -16.64 -25.68 -11.18
N LEU A 184 -17.89 -26.08 -11.03
CA LEU A 184 -19.04 -25.22 -11.28
C LEU A 184 -19.12 -24.14 -10.21
N GLU A 185 -19.62 -22.96 -10.57
CA GLU A 185 -19.74 -21.84 -9.63
C GLU A 185 -20.56 -22.20 -8.38
N ASP A 186 -21.58 -23.02 -8.54
CA ASP A 186 -22.45 -23.50 -7.46
C ASP A 186 -21.72 -24.46 -6.48
N ASP A 187 -20.59 -25.02 -6.89
CA ASP A 187 -19.78 -25.90 -6.05
C ASP A 187 -18.78 -25.13 -5.15
N PHE A 188 -18.67 -23.81 -5.29
CA PHE A 188 -17.80 -23.00 -4.47
C PHE A 188 -18.35 -22.88 -3.04
N GLU A 189 -17.66 -23.46 -2.08
CA GLU A 189 -17.96 -23.25 -0.68
C GLU A 189 -17.20 -22.05 -0.13
N GLN A 190 -17.86 -21.24 0.68
CA GLN A 190 -17.34 -20.01 1.22
C GLN A 190 -15.95 -20.14 1.86
N LYS A 191 -15.66 -21.24 2.50
CA LYS A 191 -14.37 -21.50 3.17
C LYS A 191 -13.21 -21.83 2.23
N TYR A 192 -13.47 -22.13 0.97
CA TYR A 192 -12.46 -22.61 0.03
C TYR A 192 -12.13 -21.62 -1.10
N THR A 193 -12.96 -20.63 -1.33
CA THR A 193 -12.73 -19.59 -2.34
C THR A 193 -12.20 -18.30 -1.71
N HIS A 194 -11.45 -17.53 -2.46
CA HIS A 194 -10.76 -16.35 -1.96
C HIS A 194 -11.37 -15.03 -2.41
N GLY A 195 -11.44 -14.08 -1.45
CA GLY A 195 -11.59 -12.67 -1.68
C GLY A 195 -12.78 -12.25 -2.54
N LEU A 196 -12.51 -11.38 -3.49
CA LEU A 196 -13.53 -10.72 -4.31
C LEU A 196 -14.28 -11.68 -5.25
N VAL A 197 -13.60 -12.68 -5.81
CA VAL A 197 -14.21 -13.67 -6.70
C VAL A 197 -15.21 -14.51 -5.93
N LYS A 198 -14.84 -14.97 -4.73
CA LYS A 198 -15.75 -15.68 -3.84
C LYS A 198 -16.99 -14.87 -3.51
N TRP A 199 -16.80 -13.62 -3.10
CA TRP A 199 -17.89 -12.72 -2.77
C TRP A 199 -18.80 -12.48 -3.98
N TRP A 200 -18.23 -12.29 -5.17
CA TRP A 200 -18.98 -12.15 -6.40
C TRP A 200 -19.86 -13.37 -6.68
N ILE A 201 -19.28 -14.56 -6.65
CA ILE A 201 -19.96 -15.81 -7.00
C ILE A 201 -21.09 -16.11 -5.99
N LEU A 202 -20.81 -15.96 -4.68
CA LEU A 202 -21.72 -16.39 -3.64
C LEU A 202 -22.79 -15.36 -3.25
N GLU A 203 -22.45 -14.08 -3.37
CA GLU A 203 -23.27 -13.02 -2.78
C GLU A 203 -23.88 -12.05 -3.81
N LEU A 204 -23.18 -11.79 -4.92
CA LEU A 204 -23.57 -10.76 -5.86
C LEU A 204 -23.98 -11.24 -7.24
N LYS A 205 -23.62 -12.43 -7.67
CA LYS A 205 -23.86 -12.94 -9.01
C LYS A 205 -25.30 -12.74 -9.53
N ASP A 206 -26.27 -12.95 -8.66
CA ASP A 206 -27.69 -12.84 -8.97
C ASP A 206 -28.34 -11.55 -8.47
N SER A 207 -27.57 -10.68 -7.80
CA SER A 207 -28.03 -9.41 -7.23
C SER A 207 -27.61 -8.21 -8.04
N THR A 208 -27.65 -8.30 -9.36
CA THR A 208 -27.23 -7.18 -10.23
C THR A 208 -28.10 -5.95 -10.07
N PRO A 209 -27.49 -4.78 -9.95
CA PRO A 209 -28.19 -3.54 -10.26
C PRO A 209 -28.37 -3.38 -11.76
#